data_e41546b09afc14e156b101c86e7ad650
#
_entry.id   e41546b09afc14e156b101c86e7ad650
#
_cell.length_a   1.000
_cell.length_b   1.000
_cell.length_c   1.000
_cell.angle_alpha   90.00
_cell.angle_beta   90.00
_cell.angle_gamma   90.00
#
_symmetry.space_group_name_H-M   'P 1'
#
loop_
_entity.id
_entity.type
_entity.pdbx_description
1 polymer ?
#
loop_
_entity_poly.entity_id
_entity_poly.type
_entity_poly.pdbx_seq_one_letter_code
_entity_poly.pdbx_strand_id
1 'polypeptide(L)'
;MPQTQTAPTELGSESIGILLKKYAVPGIIAMTASSLYNMVDSIYIGHIPGSGSLAISGLAVTFPLMNLSTALGTLVGVGAATMISVLLGQRNYKIANKVLANEVTLNCIVGLLFTVFCLMFLDPILYFFGASANTLKYARDYMEIILYGNVITHLYFGLNSIIRSSGNPKMAMGLTLFTVILNSILDPIFIFTFGMGVRGAALATVICQAVSLAYSIYYFTRKDNVLRLPKGFFSLEWRIAKDSLSIGMGPFLMNSASCIVTMFINQQLLKYGGDLAIGACGIINRINFLFIMVVMGFNQGMQPIAGYNFGARKYSRVREVFLRTSMWATIITGFWFIASEFFPEVMVSIFTNDPSLKEMAEKGLRVMNPVVLVVGWQMVSTNLFQSLGMVRKSIFLSLSRQLLYLVPLLYLMPLFFDIHGVFAAFPISDALACVTTLVMIGNLMRKFSRLKDGDEPTILGSAIS
;
A
#
# COMPACT_ATOMS: atom_id res chain seq x y z
N MET A 1 19.19 27.05 -20.90
CA MET A 1 19.72 25.72 -21.25
C MET A 1 18.78 24.69 -20.63
N PRO A 2 18.18 23.78 -21.37
CA PRO A 2 17.36 22.73 -20.75
C PRO A 2 18.32 21.84 -19.94
N GLN A 3 18.06 21.71 -18.65
CA GLN A 3 18.73 20.74 -17.81
C GLN A 3 18.39 19.36 -18.39
N THR A 4 19.32 18.76 -19.12
CA THR A 4 19.31 17.34 -19.40
C THR A 4 19.22 16.64 -18.03
N GLN A 5 18.07 16.06 -17.73
CA GLN A 5 17.95 15.22 -16.53
C GLN A 5 18.92 14.05 -16.72
N THR A 6 20.12 14.23 -16.17
CA THR A 6 21.08 13.14 -15.97
C THR A 6 20.39 12.07 -15.13
N ALA A 7 20.73 10.80 -15.38
CA ALA A 7 20.31 9.68 -14.54
C ALA A 7 20.38 10.10 -13.06
N PRO A 8 19.51 9.59 -12.16
CA PRO A 8 19.46 10.04 -10.77
C PRO A 8 20.70 9.61 -9.99
N THR A 9 21.87 10.13 -10.43
CA THR A 9 23.18 9.89 -9.82
C THR A 9 23.22 10.37 -8.37
N GLU A 10 22.35 11.33 -8.02
CA GLU A 10 22.17 11.79 -6.64
C GLU A 10 21.79 10.65 -5.67
N LEU A 11 21.01 9.66 -6.10
CA LEU A 11 20.66 8.49 -5.27
C LEU A 11 21.90 7.72 -4.79
N GLY A 12 22.95 7.75 -5.59
CA GLY A 12 24.23 7.09 -5.27
C GLY A 12 25.29 8.00 -4.66
N SER A 13 25.10 9.32 -4.60
CA SER A 13 26.14 10.29 -4.19
C SER A 13 25.72 11.20 -3.03
N GLU A 14 24.48 11.69 -2.97
CA GLU A 14 24.01 12.52 -1.88
C GLU A 14 23.96 11.79 -0.54
N SER A 15 24.02 12.53 0.58
CA SER A 15 23.90 11.92 1.91
C SER A 15 22.53 11.26 2.09
N ILE A 16 22.50 10.09 2.72
CA ILE A 16 21.28 9.30 2.93
C ILE A 16 20.21 10.07 3.71
N GLY A 17 20.62 10.93 4.66
CA GLY A 17 19.67 11.76 5.42
C GLY A 17 18.90 12.74 4.54
N ILE A 18 19.59 13.42 3.62
CA ILE A 18 18.98 14.35 2.66
C ILE A 18 18.08 13.60 1.69
N LEU A 19 18.57 12.46 1.15
CA LEU A 19 17.80 11.63 0.24
C LEU A 19 16.53 11.11 0.90
N LEU A 20 16.63 10.58 2.12
CA LEU A 20 15.48 10.06 2.84
C LEU A 20 14.43 11.16 3.08
N LYS A 21 14.85 12.36 3.48
CA LYS A 21 13.94 13.51 3.59
C LYS A 21 13.29 13.87 2.24
N LYS A 22 14.10 13.90 1.17
CA LYS A 22 13.64 14.24 -0.20
C LYS A 22 12.62 13.25 -0.75
N TYR A 23 12.71 11.97 -0.38
CA TYR A 23 11.85 10.89 -0.87
C TYR A 23 10.73 10.50 0.10
N ALA A 24 11.00 10.44 1.41
CA ALA A 24 10.02 10.03 2.41
C ALA A 24 8.96 11.10 2.65
N VAL A 25 9.33 12.38 2.76
CA VAL A 25 8.35 13.45 3.01
C VAL A 25 7.27 13.50 1.92
N PRO A 26 7.60 13.51 0.61
CA PRO A 26 6.59 13.38 -0.42
C PRO A 26 5.75 12.11 -0.32
N GLY A 27 6.35 10.98 0.05
CA GLY A 27 5.65 9.71 0.26
C GLY A 27 4.63 9.79 1.39
N ILE A 28 5.02 10.35 2.53
CA ILE A 28 4.14 10.55 3.70
C ILE A 28 2.97 11.45 3.33
N ILE A 29 3.23 12.60 2.69
CA ILE A 29 2.19 13.54 2.28
C ILE A 29 1.21 12.85 1.30
N ALA A 30 1.71 12.13 0.30
CA ALA A 30 0.88 11.41 -0.66
C ALA A 30 0.00 10.34 0.00
N MET A 31 0.56 9.55 0.92
CA MET A 31 -0.16 8.50 1.64
C MET A 31 -1.24 9.08 2.56
N THR A 32 -0.91 10.12 3.32
CA THR A 32 -1.85 10.81 4.20
C THR A 32 -2.98 11.46 3.39
N ALA A 33 -2.67 12.15 2.29
CA ALA A 33 -3.67 12.75 1.41
C ALA A 33 -4.60 11.70 0.81
N SER A 34 -4.07 10.56 0.35
CA SER A 34 -4.90 9.46 -0.17
C SER A 34 -5.83 8.86 0.89
N SER A 35 -5.38 8.80 2.14
CA SER A 35 -6.20 8.33 3.26
C SER A 35 -7.34 9.30 3.58
N LEU A 36 -7.04 10.60 3.64
CA LEU A 36 -8.04 11.65 3.87
C LEU A 36 -9.07 11.71 2.73
N TYR A 37 -8.62 11.52 1.50
CA TYR A 37 -9.50 11.46 0.33
C TYR A 37 -10.59 10.39 0.47
N ASN A 38 -10.22 9.16 0.80
CA ASN A 38 -11.21 8.08 1.00
C ASN A 38 -12.24 8.41 2.09
N MET A 39 -11.82 9.19 3.11
CA MET A 39 -12.72 9.67 4.16
C MET A 39 -13.69 10.74 3.62
N VAL A 40 -13.19 11.70 2.84
CA VAL A 40 -14.00 12.78 2.26
C VAL A 40 -15.03 12.24 1.27
N ASP A 41 -14.64 11.32 0.40
CA ASP A 41 -15.54 10.63 -0.53
C ASP A 41 -16.69 9.91 0.21
N SER A 42 -16.36 9.19 1.27
CA SER A 42 -17.37 8.52 2.12
C SER A 42 -18.33 9.53 2.79
N ILE A 43 -17.84 10.72 3.19
CA ILE A 43 -18.68 11.78 3.76
C ILE A 43 -19.68 12.28 2.71
N TYR A 44 -19.24 12.58 1.50
CA TYR A 44 -20.15 13.04 0.44
C TYR A 44 -21.20 11.98 0.08
N ILE A 45 -20.82 10.73 -0.05
CA ILE A 45 -21.75 9.62 -0.33
C ILE A 45 -22.78 9.48 0.79
N GLY A 46 -22.36 9.64 2.06
CA GLY A 46 -23.23 9.59 3.22
C GLY A 46 -24.30 10.69 3.29
N HIS A 47 -24.03 11.81 2.65
CA HIS A 47 -24.95 12.95 2.60
C HIS A 47 -25.85 12.97 1.36
N ILE A 48 -25.90 11.88 0.57
CA ILE A 48 -26.84 11.77 -0.56
C ILE A 48 -28.27 11.81 -0.03
N PRO A 49 -29.13 12.76 -0.46
CA PRO A 49 -30.48 12.91 0.04
C PRO A 49 -31.32 11.63 -0.15
N GLY A 50 -31.95 11.18 0.92
CA GLY A 50 -32.88 10.03 0.92
C GLY A 50 -32.24 8.64 0.83
N SER A 51 -30.95 8.51 0.57
CA SER A 51 -30.32 7.20 0.39
C SER A 51 -28.88 7.09 0.95
N GLY A 52 -28.40 8.10 1.67
CA GLY A 52 -27.00 8.15 2.14
C GLY A 52 -26.57 6.94 2.98
N SER A 53 -27.40 6.45 3.90
CA SER A 53 -27.09 5.28 4.73
C SER A 53 -26.98 3.99 3.92
N LEU A 54 -27.88 3.79 2.94
CA LEU A 54 -27.84 2.63 2.03
C LEU A 54 -26.66 2.75 1.06
N ALA A 55 -26.35 3.96 0.60
CA ALA A 55 -25.22 4.22 -0.28
C ALA A 55 -23.88 3.93 0.42
N ILE A 56 -23.69 4.37 1.68
CA ILE A 56 -22.49 4.04 2.48
C ILE A 56 -22.40 2.53 2.71
N SER A 57 -23.51 1.88 3.05
CA SER A 57 -23.54 0.43 3.24
C SER A 57 -23.18 -0.31 1.95
N GLY A 58 -23.69 0.17 0.81
CA GLY A 58 -23.32 -0.34 -0.51
C GLY A 58 -21.83 -0.15 -0.80
N LEU A 59 -21.27 1.04 -0.50
CA LEU A 59 -19.84 1.31 -0.66
C LEU A 59 -18.97 0.38 0.21
N ALA A 60 -19.38 0.12 1.45
CA ALA A 60 -18.66 -0.79 2.34
C ALA A 60 -18.54 -2.21 1.76
N VAL A 61 -19.56 -2.69 1.09
CA VAL A 61 -19.57 -3.99 0.41
C VAL A 61 -18.58 -4.04 -0.77
N THR A 62 -18.31 -2.90 -1.42
CA THR A 62 -17.38 -2.84 -2.56
C THR A 62 -15.91 -2.84 -2.12
N PHE A 63 -15.63 -2.50 -0.86
CA PHE A 63 -14.27 -2.31 -0.34
C PHE A 63 -13.32 -3.50 -0.55
N PRO A 64 -13.71 -4.76 -0.29
CA PRO A 64 -12.84 -5.91 -0.55
C PRO A 64 -12.47 -6.07 -2.04
N LEU A 65 -13.43 -5.82 -2.93
CA LEU A 65 -13.20 -5.91 -4.38
C LEU A 65 -12.29 -4.79 -4.88
N MET A 66 -12.45 -3.57 -4.36
CA MET A 66 -11.54 -2.45 -4.64
C MET A 66 -10.13 -2.72 -4.14
N ASN A 67 -9.98 -3.29 -2.94
CA ASN A 67 -8.67 -3.67 -2.41
C ASN A 67 -8.00 -4.74 -3.26
N LEU A 68 -8.74 -5.73 -3.73
CA LEU A 68 -8.21 -6.76 -4.63
C LEU A 68 -7.77 -6.17 -5.97
N SER A 69 -8.56 -5.25 -6.54
CA SER A 69 -8.18 -4.51 -7.75
C SER A 69 -6.90 -3.72 -7.54
N THR A 70 -6.81 -2.94 -6.46
CA THR A 70 -5.61 -2.18 -6.12
C THR A 70 -4.40 -3.09 -5.89
N ALA A 71 -4.60 -4.25 -5.27
CA ALA A 71 -3.55 -5.24 -5.06
C ALA A 71 -2.98 -5.76 -6.39
N LEU A 72 -3.83 -5.99 -7.40
CA LEU A 72 -3.40 -6.39 -8.75
C LEU A 72 -2.62 -5.28 -9.46
N GLY A 73 -3.08 -4.03 -9.39
CA GLY A 73 -2.34 -2.88 -9.93
C GLY A 73 -0.98 -2.70 -9.26
N THR A 74 -0.90 -2.89 -7.94
CA THR A 74 0.36 -2.81 -7.20
C THR A 74 1.27 -4.01 -7.45
N LEU A 75 0.74 -5.18 -7.74
CA LEU A 75 1.51 -6.35 -8.17
C LEU A 75 2.43 -6.01 -9.35
N VAL A 76 1.86 -5.40 -10.36
CA VAL A 76 2.61 -5.01 -11.56
C VAL A 76 3.46 -3.76 -11.30
N GLY A 77 2.85 -2.70 -10.76
CA GLY A 77 3.48 -1.39 -10.60
C GLY A 77 4.65 -1.37 -9.61
N VAL A 78 4.49 -1.97 -8.44
CA VAL A 78 5.57 -2.02 -7.42
C VAL A 78 6.68 -2.96 -7.86
N GLY A 79 6.34 -4.07 -8.53
CA GLY A 79 7.33 -4.97 -9.11
C GLY A 79 8.22 -4.27 -10.13
N ALA A 80 7.61 -3.58 -11.09
CA ALA A 80 8.31 -2.81 -12.12
C ALA A 80 9.14 -1.66 -11.51
N ALA A 81 8.57 -0.91 -10.56
CA ALA A 81 9.25 0.19 -9.88
C ALA A 81 10.51 -0.26 -9.13
N THR A 82 10.44 -1.40 -8.43
CA THR A 82 11.60 -1.99 -7.75
C THR A 82 12.67 -2.41 -8.74
N MET A 83 12.28 -3.12 -9.80
CA MET A 83 13.20 -3.58 -10.84
C MET A 83 13.89 -2.40 -11.55
N ILE A 84 13.15 -1.34 -11.87
CA ILE A 84 13.68 -0.12 -12.46
C ILE A 84 14.70 0.54 -11.52
N SER A 85 14.42 0.65 -10.21
CA SER A 85 15.38 1.23 -9.25
C SER A 85 16.73 0.52 -9.27
N VAL A 86 16.73 -0.81 -9.29
CA VAL A 86 17.94 -1.63 -9.35
C VAL A 86 18.66 -1.43 -10.68
N LEU A 87 17.93 -1.48 -11.80
CA LEU A 87 18.51 -1.31 -13.15
C LEU A 87 19.10 0.09 -13.37
N LEU A 88 18.50 1.13 -12.78
CA LEU A 88 19.06 2.48 -12.81
C LEU A 88 20.39 2.55 -12.03
N GLY A 89 20.48 1.83 -10.90
CA GLY A 89 21.73 1.68 -10.16
C GLY A 89 22.83 0.95 -10.95
N GLN A 90 22.43 -0.05 -11.73
CA GLN A 90 23.30 -0.79 -12.66
C GLN A 90 23.64 0.01 -13.94
N ARG A 91 23.04 1.19 -14.14
CA ARG A 91 23.10 2.00 -15.37
C ARG A 91 22.59 1.29 -16.61
N ASN A 92 21.70 0.30 -16.45
CA ASN A 92 21.11 -0.45 -17.53
C ASN A 92 19.78 0.17 -18.01
N TYR A 93 19.88 1.34 -18.62
CA TYR A 93 18.72 2.13 -19.07
C TYR A 93 17.91 1.42 -20.17
N LYS A 94 18.57 0.60 -20.99
CA LYS A 94 17.90 -0.15 -22.09
C LYS A 94 16.88 -1.14 -21.52
N ILE A 95 17.27 -1.93 -20.53
CA ILE A 95 16.34 -2.89 -19.88
C ILE A 95 15.33 -2.13 -19.03
N ALA A 96 15.70 -1.06 -18.34
CA ALA A 96 14.77 -0.25 -17.56
C ALA A 96 13.62 0.31 -18.43
N ASN A 97 13.89 0.76 -19.65
CA ASN A 97 12.86 1.19 -20.60
C ASN A 97 11.95 0.04 -21.05
N LYS A 98 12.50 -1.16 -21.20
CA LYS A 98 11.70 -2.36 -21.51
C LYS A 98 10.79 -2.74 -20.33
N VAL A 99 11.26 -2.61 -19.09
CA VAL A 99 10.43 -2.84 -17.89
C VAL A 99 9.26 -1.86 -17.85
N LEU A 100 9.50 -0.58 -18.15
CA LEU A 100 8.44 0.43 -18.25
C LEU A 100 7.39 0.05 -19.31
N ALA A 101 7.81 -0.40 -20.51
CA ALA A 101 6.89 -0.84 -21.57
C ALA A 101 6.11 -2.09 -21.16
N ASN A 102 6.78 -3.06 -20.52
CA ASN A 102 6.13 -4.27 -19.98
C ASN A 102 5.11 -3.93 -18.90
N GLU A 103 5.41 -2.97 -18.03
CA GLU A 103 4.48 -2.52 -16.98
C GLU A 103 3.16 -2.02 -17.58
N VAL A 104 3.23 -1.14 -18.59
CA VAL A 104 2.04 -0.63 -19.28
C VAL A 104 1.24 -1.78 -19.90
N THR A 105 1.91 -2.68 -20.62
CA THR A 105 1.25 -3.81 -21.27
C THR A 105 0.60 -4.76 -20.26
N LEU A 106 1.32 -5.10 -19.19
CA LEU A 106 0.82 -5.99 -18.14
C LEU A 106 -0.36 -5.40 -17.39
N ASN A 107 -0.32 -4.12 -17.01
CA ASN A 107 -1.44 -3.47 -16.34
C ASN A 107 -2.67 -3.37 -17.24
N CYS A 108 -2.50 -3.18 -18.56
CA CYS A 108 -3.61 -3.27 -19.51
C CYS A 108 -4.21 -4.68 -19.54
N ILE A 109 -3.38 -5.73 -19.64
CA ILE A 109 -3.84 -7.11 -19.70
C ILE A 109 -4.51 -7.52 -18.39
N VAL A 110 -3.84 -7.35 -17.25
CA VAL A 110 -4.34 -7.73 -15.92
C VAL A 110 -5.60 -6.92 -15.57
N GLY A 111 -5.57 -5.61 -15.81
CA GLY A 111 -6.72 -4.74 -15.57
C GLY A 111 -7.93 -5.11 -16.42
N LEU A 112 -7.74 -5.41 -17.71
CA LEU A 112 -8.81 -5.82 -18.62
C LEU A 112 -9.38 -7.18 -18.24
N LEU A 113 -8.53 -8.17 -17.96
CA LEU A 113 -8.98 -9.51 -17.56
C LEU A 113 -9.77 -9.44 -16.24
N PHE A 114 -9.28 -8.69 -15.25
CA PHE A 114 -9.97 -8.50 -13.98
C PHE A 114 -11.32 -7.79 -14.19
N THR A 115 -11.35 -6.74 -15.01
CA THR A 115 -12.57 -6.00 -15.34
C THR A 115 -13.63 -6.91 -15.97
N VAL A 116 -13.26 -7.66 -17.01
CA VAL A 116 -14.18 -8.57 -17.69
C VAL A 116 -14.70 -9.64 -16.73
N PHE A 117 -13.82 -10.27 -15.97
CA PHE A 117 -14.21 -11.28 -14.98
C PHE A 117 -15.17 -10.69 -13.93
N CYS A 118 -14.84 -9.55 -13.33
CA CYS A 118 -15.67 -8.94 -12.31
C CYS A 118 -17.01 -8.44 -12.85
N LEU A 119 -17.07 -7.88 -14.06
CA LEU A 119 -18.33 -7.45 -14.67
C LEU A 119 -19.25 -8.64 -14.99
N MET A 120 -18.70 -9.77 -15.43
CA MET A 120 -19.49 -10.99 -15.69
C MET A 120 -20.12 -11.58 -14.44
N PHE A 121 -19.46 -11.44 -13.28
CA PHE A 121 -19.88 -12.02 -12.01
C PHE A 121 -20.15 -10.97 -10.93
N LEU A 122 -20.47 -9.73 -11.30
CA LEU A 122 -20.53 -8.61 -10.35
C LEU A 122 -21.53 -8.84 -9.22
N ASP A 123 -22.77 -9.20 -9.56
CA ASP A 123 -23.81 -9.40 -8.55
C ASP A 123 -23.48 -10.57 -7.60
N PRO A 124 -23.09 -11.77 -8.08
CA PRO A 124 -22.63 -12.85 -7.20
C PRO A 124 -21.45 -12.45 -6.30
N ILE A 125 -20.48 -11.70 -6.82
CA ILE A 125 -19.32 -11.23 -6.04
C ILE A 125 -19.78 -10.27 -4.95
N LEU A 126 -20.67 -9.30 -5.27
CA LEU A 126 -21.17 -8.35 -4.28
C LEU A 126 -22.02 -9.04 -3.21
N TYR A 127 -22.86 -10.01 -3.56
CA TYR A 127 -23.57 -10.83 -2.59
C TYR A 127 -22.62 -11.63 -1.69
N PHE A 128 -21.57 -12.20 -2.25
CA PHE A 128 -20.53 -12.91 -1.47
C PHE A 128 -19.87 -11.99 -0.44
N PHE A 129 -19.66 -10.71 -0.78
CA PHE A 129 -19.12 -9.71 0.15
C PHE A 129 -20.15 -9.07 1.09
N GLY A 130 -21.40 -9.52 1.06
CA GLY A 130 -22.41 -9.13 2.03
C GLY A 130 -23.42 -8.09 1.54
N ALA A 131 -23.58 -7.91 0.22
CA ALA A 131 -24.65 -7.09 -0.31
C ALA A 131 -26.03 -7.67 0.07
N SER A 132 -26.94 -6.81 0.47
CA SER A 132 -28.37 -7.13 0.61
C SER A 132 -29.14 -6.67 -0.64
N ALA A 133 -30.40 -7.10 -0.75
CA ALA A 133 -31.29 -6.63 -1.83
C ALA A 133 -31.38 -5.09 -1.90
N ASN A 134 -31.26 -4.42 -0.76
CA ASN A 134 -31.37 -2.96 -0.67
C ASN A 134 -30.03 -2.24 -1.00
N THR A 135 -28.89 -2.85 -0.69
CA THR A 135 -27.57 -2.25 -0.87
C THR A 135 -26.93 -2.61 -2.21
N LEU A 136 -27.37 -3.72 -2.83
CA LEU A 136 -26.82 -4.21 -4.10
C LEU A 136 -26.82 -3.16 -5.19
N LYS A 137 -27.92 -2.42 -5.34
CA LYS A 137 -28.02 -1.37 -6.37
C LYS A 137 -26.91 -0.34 -6.23
N TYR A 138 -26.66 0.17 -5.04
CA TYR A 138 -25.63 1.19 -4.78
C TYR A 138 -24.21 0.63 -4.96
N ALA A 139 -23.97 -0.58 -4.48
CA ALA A 139 -22.70 -1.27 -4.65
C ALA A 139 -22.41 -1.53 -6.13
N ARG A 140 -23.40 -1.99 -6.89
CA ARG A 140 -23.31 -2.24 -8.33
C ARG A 140 -23.05 -0.94 -9.11
N ASP A 141 -23.86 0.09 -8.86
CA ASP A 141 -23.77 1.39 -9.53
C ASP A 141 -22.37 2.02 -9.35
N TYR A 142 -21.77 1.85 -8.18
CA TYR A 142 -20.40 2.30 -7.91
C TYR A 142 -19.36 1.44 -8.61
N MET A 143 -19.41 0.12 -8.38
CA MET A 143 -18.38 -0.80 -8.88
C MET A 143 -18.37 -0.92 -10.39
N GLU A 144 -19.50 -0.83 -11.06
CA GLU A 144 -19.57 -0.89 -12.53
C GLU A 144 -18.70 0.21 -13.17
N ILE A 145 -18.81 1.43 -12.68
CA ILE A 145 -18.00 2.56 -13.19
C ILE A 145 -16.52 2.42 -12.82
N ILE A 146 -16.24 2.02 -11.58
CA ILE A 146 -14.84 1.77 -11.13
C ILE A 146 -14.21 0.68 -12.01
N LEU A 147 -14.93 -0.40 -12.32
CA LEU A 147 -14.42 -1.48 -13.16
C LEU A 147 -14.17 -1.04 -14.61
N TYR A 148 -15.04 -0.21 -15.19
CA TYR A 148 -14.76 0.39 -16.52
C TYR A 148 -13.50 1.26 -16.50
N GLY A 149 -13.23 1.95 -15.40
CA GLY A 149 -12.00 2.74 -15.19
C GLY A 149 -10.79 1.95 -14.68
N ASN A 150 -10.92 0.66 -14.43
CA ASN A 150 -9.93 -0.13 -13.70
C ASN A 150 -8.55 -0.16 -14.38
N VAL A 151 -8.48 -0.26 -15.69
CA VAL A 151 -7.21 -0.18 -16.46
C VAL A 151 -6.53 1.16 -16.23
N ILE A 152 -7.31 2.25 -16.20
CA ILE A 152 -6.81 3.61 -15.92
C ILE A 152 -6.21 3.66 -14.51
N THR A 153 -6.91 3.10 -13.54
CA THR A 153 -6.47 3.02 -12.13
C THR A 153 -5.14 2.26 -12.00
N HIS A 154 -5.05 1.08 -12.61
CA HIS A 154 -3.83 0.27 -12.56
C HIS A 154 -2.64 0.98 -13.19
N LEU A 155 -2.81 1.56 -14.38
CA LEU A 155 -1.77 2.32 -15.07
C LEU A 155 -1.35 3.56 -14.27
N TYR A 156 -2.31 4.29 -13.69
CA TYR A 156 -2.02 5.46 -12.86
C TYR A 156 -1.15 5.09 -11.65
N PHE A 157 -1.51 4.06 -10.89
CA PHE A 157 -0.72 3.63 -9.73
C PHE A 157 0.65 3.09 -10.12
N GLY A 158 0.72 2.32 -11.20
CA GLY A 158 1.96 1.75 -11.70
C GLY A 158 2.94 2.82 -12.16
N LEU A 159 2.51 3.70 -13.06
CA LEU A 159 3.36 4.78 -13.58
C LEU A 159 3.74 5.79 -12.48
N ASN A 160 2.85 6.10 -11.53
CA ASN A 160 3.18 6.95 -10.38
C ASN A 160 4.31 6.33 -9.54
N SER A 161 4.27 5.01 -9.31
CA SER A 161 5.33 4.29 -8.59
C SER A 161 6.66 4.33 -9.34
N ILE A 162 6.63 4.22 -10.67
CA ILE A 162 7.83 4.32 -11.51
C ILE A 162 8.38 5.75 -11.53
N ILE A 163 7.55 6.79 -11.61
CA ILE A 163 8.00 8.20 -11.53
C ILE A 163 8.80 8.43 -10.24
N ARG A 164 8.29 7.92 -9.11
CA ARG A 164 8.98 8.00 -7.82
C ARG A 164 10.31 7.28 -7.84
N SER A 165 10.33 6.05 -8.35
CA SER A 165 11.52 5.20 -8.43
C SER A 165 12.56 5.69 -9.43
N SER A 166 12.14 6.49 -10.42
CA SER A 166 13.03 7.10 -11.41
C SER A 166 13.70 8.41 -10.95
N GLY A 167 13.50 8.82 -9.70
CA GLY A 167 14.17 9.98 -9.13
C GLY A 167 13.29 11.21 -8.94
N ASN A 168 11.98 11.13 -9.21
CA ASN A 168 11.06 12.27 -9.13
C ASN A 168 9.93 12.10 -8.08
N PRO A 169 10.26 11.95 -6.78
CA PRO A 169 9.25 11.73 -5.74
C PRO A 169 8.30 12.91 -5.55
N LYS A 170 8.79 14.14 -5.78
CA LYS A 170 7.96 15.36 -5.71
C LYS A 170 6.89 15.37 -6.78
N MET A 171 7.23 14.92 -7.99
CA MET A 171 6.26 14.83 -9.09
C MET A 171 5.22 13.75 -8.82
N ALA A 172 5.63 12.58 -8.34
CA ALA A 172 4.71 11.50 -7.95
C ALA A 172 3.73 11.98 -6.86
N MET A 173 4.22 12.70 -5.83
CA MET A 173 3.40 13.34 -4.82
C MET A 173 2.45 14.37 -5.44
N GLY A 174 2.94 15.25 -6.31
CA GLY A 174 2.15 16.28 -6.96
C GLY A 174 0.98 15.70 -7.75
N LEU A 175 1.19 14.61 -8.47
CA LEU A 175 0.13 13.88 -9.19
C LEU A 175 -0.90 13.28 -8.22
N THR A 176 -0.47 12.70 -7.11
CA THR A 176 -1.38 12.16 -6.09
C THR A 176 -2.21 13.29 -5.46
N LEU A 177 -1.58 14.39 -5.05
CA LEU A 177 -2.28 15.54 -4.48
C LEU A 177 -3.26 16.17 -5.49
N PHE A 178 -2.84 16.30 -6.74
CA PHE A 178 -3.71 16.79 -7.82
C PHE A 178 -4.95 15.91 -7.99
N THR A 179 -4.77 14.58 -8.00
CA THR A 179 -5.88 13.61 -8.08
C THR A 179 -6.84 13.78 -6.90
N VAL A 180 -6.32 13.90 -5.68
CA VAL A 180 -7.11 14.05 -4.44
C VAL A 180 -7.89 15.37 -4.45
N ILE A 181 -7.23 16.49 -4.77
CA ILE A 181 -7.87 17.81 -4.80
C ILE A 181 -8.93 17.88 -5.90
N LEU A 182 -8.59 17.42 -7.11
CA LEU A 182 -9.54 17.44 -8.24
C LEU A 182 -10.75 16.58 -7.94
N ASN A 183 -10.57 15.41 -7.34
CA ASN A 183 -11.67 14.53 -6.95
C ASN A 183 -12.56 15.18 -5.88
N SER A 184 -11.97 15.76 -4.81
CA SER A 184 -12.75 16.48 -3.78
C SER A 184 -13.59 17.65 -4.34
N ILE A 185 -13.19 18.21 -5.49
CA ILE A 185 -13.96 19.25 -6.20
C ILE A 185 -15.04 18.62 -7.08
N LEU A 186 -14.73 17.53 -7.79
CA LEU A 186 -15.66 16.90 -8.73
C LEU A 186 -16.74 16.09 -8.04
N ASP A 187 -16.45 15.47 -6.88
CA ASP A 187 -17.41 14.69 -6.13
C ASP A 187 -18.73 15.44 -5.84
N PRO A 188 -18.72 16.61 -5.18
CA PRO A 188 -19.97 17.32 -4.89
C PRO A 188 -20.68 17.77 -6.19
N ILE A 189 -19.95 18.05 -7.26
CA ILE A 189 -20.53 18.45 -8.54
C ILE A 189 -21.29 17.27 -9.16
N PHE A 190 -20.68 16.10 -9.25
CA PHE A 190 -21.33 14.94 -9.86
C PHE A 190 -22.38 14.29 -8.94
N ILE A 191 -22.13 14.24 -7.64
CA ILE A 191 -23.04 13.64 -6.68
C ILE A 191 -24.32 14.47 -6.53
N PHE A 192 -24.17 15.79 -6.27
CA PHE A 192 -25.27 16.67 -5.89
C PHE A 192 -25.77 17.52 -7.06
N THR A 193 -24.88 18.21 -7.78
CA THR A 193 -25.30 19.15 -8.84
C THR A 193 -25.87 18.41 -10.05
N PHE A 194 -25.21 17.34 -10.49
CA PHE A 194 -25.71 16.50 -11.57
C PHE A 194 -26.66 15.39 -11.08
N GLY A 195 -26.83 15.23 -9.76
CA GLY A 195 -27.75 14.25 -9.19
C GLY A 195 -27.40 12.80 -9.47
N MET A 196 -26.13 12.51 -9.80
CA MET A 196 -25.68 11.14 -10.17
C MET A 196 -25.51 10.22 -8.96
N GLY A 197 -25.55 10.76 -7.73
CA GLY A 197 -25.37 9.99 -6.52
C GLY A 197 -24.06 9.20 -6.49
N VAL A 198 -24.12 7.92 -6.11
CA VAL A 198 -22.95 7.03 -5.99
C VAL A 198 -22.20 6.87 -7.31
N ARG A 199 -22.90 6.88 -8.45
CA ARG A 199 -22.28 6.84 -9.78
C ARG A 199 -21.41 8.07 -10.05
N GLY A 200 -21.82 9.24 -9.52
CA GLY A 200 -21.08 10.47 -9.63
C GLY A 200 -19.71 10.40 -8.93
N ALA A 201 -19.67 9.86 -7.71
CA ALA A 201 -18.42 9.65 -6.96
C ALA A 201 -17.45 8.72 -7.72
N ALA A 202 -17.97 7.58 -8.22
CA ALA A 202 -17.14 6.65 -9.00
C ALA A 202 -16.60 7.30 -10.28
N LEU A 203 -17.42 8.08 -10.98
CA LEU A 203 -17.02 8.77 -12.21
C LEU A 203 -15.97 9.86 -11.93
N ALA A 204 -16.14 10.64 -10.87
CA ALA A 204 -15.16 11.65 -10.44
C ALA A 204 -13.79 11.00 -10.18
N THR A 205 -13.76 9.88 -9.46
CA THR A 205 -12.54 9.11 -9.20
C THR A 205 -11.83 8.69 -10.49
N VAL A 206 -12.56 8.08 -11.42
CA VAL A 206 -12.00 7.61 -12.70
C VAL A 206 -11.48 8.78 -13.56
N ILE A 207 -12.21 9.88 -13.62
CA ILE A 207 -11.78 11.08 -14.38
C ILE A 207 -10.48 11.66 -13.80
N CYS A 208 -10.40 11.82 -12.47
CA CYS A 208 -9.21 12.35 -11.82
C CYS A 208 -7.97 11.48 -12.07
N GLN A 209 -8.14 10.17 -12.00
CA GLN A 209 -7.07 9.21 -12.32
C GLN A 209 -6.72 9.24 -13.81
N ALA A 210 -7.68 9.39 -14.71
CA ALA A 210 -7.44 9.50 -16.15
C ALA A 210 -6.61 10.75 -16.51
N VAL A 211 -6.92 11.90 -15.92
CA VAL A 211 -6.14 13.14 -16.12
C VAL A 211 -4.71 12.97 -15.61
N SER A 212 -4.54 12.39 -14.41
CA SER A 212 -3.21 12.13 -13.84
C SER A 212 -2.44 11.08 -14.65
N LEU A 213 -3.11 10.07 -15.18
CA LEU A 213 -2.52 9.09 -16.09
C LEU A 213 -2.05 9.73 -17.38
N ALA A 214 -2.88 10.58 -18.01
CA ALA A 214 -2.51 11.29 -19.23
C ALA A 214 -1.24 12.12 -19.03
N TYR A 215 -1.11 12.82 -17.90
CA TYR A 215 0.12 13.53 -17.57
C TYR A 215 1.31 12.59 -17.33
N SER A 216 1.11 11.44 -16.67
CA SER A 216 2.17 10.44 -16.46
C SER A 216 2.69 9.87 -17.78
N ILE A 217 1.79 9.58 -18.73
CA ILE A 217 2.17 9.14 -20.09
C ILE A 217 2.94 10.25 -20.80
N TYR A 218 2.43 11.49 -20.78
CA TYR A 218 3.13 12.63 -21.36
C TYR A 218 4.55 12.78 -20.77
N TYR A 219 4.71 12.62 -19.46
CA TYR A 219 6.02 12.64 -18.81
C TYR A 219 7.00 11.63 -19.44
N PHE A 220 6.59 10.38 -19.62
CA PHE A 220 7.44 9.34 -20.18
C PHE A 220 7.63 9.43 -21.71
N THR A 221 6.90 10.28 -22.41
CA THR A 221 7.13 10.56 -23.85
C THR A 221 8.14 11.68 -24.09
N ARG A 222 8.50 12.46 -23.07
CA ARG A 222 9.47 13.55 -23.21
C ARG A 222 10.88 13.03 -23.50
N LYS A 223 11.56 13.72 -24.44
CA LYS A 223 12.92 13.32 -24.87
C LYS A 223 14.00 13.55 -23.81
N ASP A 224 13.73 14.38 -22.80
CA ASP A 224 14.68 14.76 -21.77
C ASP A 224 14.76 13.75 -20.62
N ASN A 225 13.84 12.80 -20.53
CA ASN A 225 13.80 11.81 -19.47
C ASN A 225 14.71 10.62 -19.76
N VAL A 226 15.31 10.09 -18.69
CA VAL A 226 16.14 8.87 -18.75
C VAL A 226 15.29 7.65 -19.11
N LEU A 227 14.10 7.56 -18.49
CA LEU A 227 13.11 6.53 -18.80
C LEU A 227 12.11 7.08 -19.82
N ARG A 228 11.92 6.32 -20.90
CA ARG A 228 10.99 6.68 -21.99
C ARG A 228 10.21 5.47 -22.42
N LEU A 229 8.95 5.69 -22.77
CA LEU A 229 8.16 4.68 -23.47
C LEU A 229 8.72 4.54 -24.90
N PRO A 230 9.21 3.35 -25.30
CA PRO A 230 9.71 3.14 -26.65
C PRO A 230 8.55 3.18 -27.65
N LYS A 231 8.83 3.51 -28.91
CA LYS A 231 7.86 3.34 -29.99
C LYS A 231 7.45 1.86 -30.07
N GLY A 232 6.15 1.59 -30.04
CA GLY A 232 5.65 0.20 -29.98
C GLY A 232 5.70 -0.39 -28.56
N PHE A 233 5.38 0.38 -27.55
CA PHE A 233 5.44 0.02 -26.14
C PHE A 233 4.51 -1.14 -25.72
N PHE A 234 3.62 -1.61 -26.57
CA PHE A 234 2.83 -2.82 -26.35
C PHE A 234 3.64 -4.07 -26.73
N SER A 235 4.83 -4.24 -26.16
CA SER A 235 5.64 -5.45 -26.32
C SER A 235 5.80 -6.13 -24.96
N LEU A 236 5.34 -7.38 -24.86
CA LEU A 236 5.46 -8.17 -23.64
C LEU A 236 6.69 -9.10 -23.77
N GLU A 237 7.73 -8.81 -22.99
CA GLU A 237 8.85 -9.74 -22.81
C GLU A 237 8.57 -10.60 -21.56
N TRP A 238 8.25 -11.87 -21.78
CA TRP A 238 7.82 -12.78 -20.72
C TRP A 238 8.79 -12.90 -19.55
N ARG A 239 10.09 -12.88 -19.81
CA ARG A 239 11.12 -12.91 -18.76
C ARG A 239 11.00 -11.70 -17.84
N ILE A 240 10.93 -10.49 -18.40
CA ILE A 240 10.77 -9.24 -17.66
C ILE A 240 9.44 -9.22 -16.91
N ALA A 241 8.36 -9.66 -17.56
CA ALA A 241 7.04 -9.75 -16.96
C ALA A 241 7.04 -10.66 -15.73
N LYS A 242 7.62 -11.87 -15.86
CA LYS A 242 7.73 -12.83 -14.77
C LYS A 242 8.53 -12.29 -13.58
N ASP A 243 9.66 -11.65 -13.84
CA ASP A 243 10.51 -11.09 -12.78
C ASP A 243 9.81 -9.93 -12.06
N SER A 244 9.16 -9.03 -12.80
CA SER A 244 8.37 -7.93 -12.25
C SER A 244 7.20 -8.44 -11.41
N LEU A 245 6.40 -9.37 -11.91
CA LEU A 245 5.28 -9.99 -11.18
C LEU A 245 5.78 -10.71 -9.92
N SER A 246 6.91 -11.42 -10.02
CA SER A 246 7.49 -12.11 -8.86
C SER A 246 7.84 -11.14 -7.73
N ILE A 247 8.44 -9.99 -8.04
CA ILE A 247 8.81 -8.96 -7.06
C ILE A 247 7.56 -8.34 -6.44
N GLY A 248 6.53 -8.06 -7.23
CA GLY A 248 5.27 -7.49 -6.75
C GLY A 248 4.37 -8.47 -5.99
N MET A 249 4.67 -9.78 -6.04
CA MET A 249 3.88 -10.80 -5.36
C MET A 249 3.80 -10.61 -3.84
N GLY A 250 4.85 -10.05 -3.21
CA GLY A 250 4.87 -9.80 -1.76
C GLY A 250 3.72 -8.86 -1.32
N PRO A 251 3.67 -7.62 -1.82
CA PRO A 251 2.56 -6.68 -1.53
C PRO A 251 1.20 -7.20 -1.95
N PHE A 252 1.10 -7.87 -3.09
CA PHE A 252 -0.15 -8.46 -3.56
C PHE A 252 -0.70 -9.50 -2.58
N LEU A 253 0.11 -10.46 -2.19
CA LEU A 253 -0.28 -11.50 -1.23
C LEU A 253 -0.59 -10.92 0.15
N MET A 254 0.14 -9.89 0.59
CA MET A 254 -0.13 -9.20 1.84
C MET A 254 -1.52 -8.54 1.84
N ASN A 255 -1.85 -7.80 0.79
CA ASN A 255 -3.16 -7.14 0.67
C ASN A 255 -4.29 -8.16 0.53
N SER A 256 -4.10 -9.22 -0.27
CA SER A 256 -5.10 -10.30 -0.42
C SER A 256 -5.31 -11.07 0.88
N ALA A 257 -4.23 -11.38 1.59
CA ALA A 257 -4.30 -12.03 2.90
C ALA A 257 -5.02 -11.16 3.94
N SER A 258 -4.79 -9.84 3.93
CA SER A 258 -5.47 -8.90 4.84
C SER A 258 -6.98 -8.96 4.71
N CYS A 259 -7.53 -9.11 3.50
CA CYS A 259 -8.97 -9.26 3.29
C CYS A 259 -9.50 -10.55 3.96
N ILE A 260 -8.81 -11.67 3.77
CA ILE A 260 -9.18 -12.96 4.37
C ILE A 260 -9.07 -12.92 5.90
N VAL A 261 -7.98 -12.36 6.40
CA VAL A 261 -7.72 -12.26 7.86
C VAL A 261 -8.77 -11.37 8.54
N THR A 262 -9.21 -10.29 7.89
CA THR A 262 -10.27 -9.43 8.42
C THR A 262 -11.59 -10.20 8.61
N MET A 263 -11.91 -11.13 7.72
CA MET A 263 -13.09 -12.01 7.90
C MET A 263 -12.95 -12.89 9.15
N PHE A 264 -11.77 -13.48 9.38
CA PHE A 264 -11.51 -14.28 10.58
C PHE A 264 -11.57 -13.43 11.86
N ILE A 265 -10.98 -12.24 11.83
CA ILE A 265 -11.04 -11.28 12.96
C ILE A 265 -12.49 -10.96 13.30
N ASN A 266 -13.29 -10.55 12.33
CA ASN A 266 -14.69 -10.18 12.53
C ASN A 266 -15.52 -11.36 13.06
N GLN A 267 -15.25 -12.58 12.57
CA GLN A 267 -15.92 -13.79 13.02
C GLN A 267 -15.62 -14.08 14.51
N GLN A 268 -14.38 -13.96 14.93
CA GLN A 268 -14.01 -14.16 16.33
C GLN A 268 -14.51 -13.03 17.24
N LEU A 269 -14.46 -11.77 16.80
CA LEU A 269 -15.01 -10.63 17.52
C LEU A 269 -16.51 -10.79 17.74
N LEU A 270 -17.25 -11.19 16.69
CA LEU A 270 -18.69 -11.43 16.79
C LEU A 270 -19.01 -12.53 17.80
N LYS A 271 -18.26 -13.64 17.74
CA LYS A 271 -18.47 -14.81 18.61
C LYS A 271 -18.25 -14.50 20.08
N TYR A 272 -17.20 -13.75 20.44
CA TYR A 272 -16.77 -13.53 21.82
C TYR A 272 -17.16 -12.17 22.41
N GLY A 273 -17.47 -11.16 21.58
CA GLY A 273 -17.76 -9.80 22.04
C GLY A 273 -18.96 -9.13 21.34
N GLY A 274 -19.61 -9.83 20.40
CA GLY A 274 -20.76 -9.30 19.66
C GLY A 274 -20.44 -8.10 18.79
N ASP A 275 -21.48 -7.37 18.36
CA ASP A 275 -21.35 -6.20 17.48
C ASP A 275 -20.54 -5.06 18.11
N LEU A 276 -20.60 -4.93 19.44
CA LEU A 276 -19.83 -3.93 20.17
C LEU A 276 -18.32 -4.13 19.98
N ALA A 277 -17.83 -5.38 19.99
CA ALA A 277 -16.42 -5.69 19.80
C ALA A 277 -15.97 -5.41 18.36
N ILE A 278 -16.82 -5.66 17.37
CA ILE A 278 -16.53 -5.31 15.97
C ILE A 278 -16.42 -3.80 15.81
N GLY A 279 -17.33 -3.03 16.42
CA GLY A 279 -17.27 -1.58 16.43
C GLY A 279 -16.02 -1.03 17.09
N ALA A 280 -15.66 -1.57 18.26
CA ALA A 280 -14.44 -1.20 18.97
C ALA A 280 -13.17 -1.48 18.15
N CYS A 281 -13.05 -2.67 17.58
CA CYS A 281 -11.94 -3.04 16.70
C CYS A 281 -11.88 -2.14 15.45
N GLY A 282 -13.02 -1.76 14.90
CA GLY A 282 -13.12 -0.81 13.79
C GLY A 282 -12.52 0.57 14.15
N ILE A 283 -12.81 1.08 15.34
CA ILE A 283 -12.23 2.35 15.84
C ILE A 283 -10.72 2.20 16.01
N ILE A 284 -10.26 1.12 16.67
CA ILE A 284 -8.84 0.85 16.88
C ILE A 284 -8.09 0.78 15.55
N ASN A 285 -8.64 0.09 14.56
CA ASN A 285 -8.02 -0.03 13.24
C ASN A 285 -7.93 1.32 12.52
N ARG A 286 -8.91 2.21 12.66
CA ARG A 286 -8.85 3.57 12.08
C ARG A 286 -7.75 4.42 12.72
N ILE A 287 -7.61 4.32 14.04
CA ILE A 287 -6.52 5.00 14.78
C ILE A 287 -5.17 4.46 14.29
N ASN A 288 -5.02 3.14 14.26
CA ASN A 288 -3.78 2.48 13.85
C ASN A 288 -3.40 2.80 12.40
N PHE A 289 -4.37 2.92 11.51
CA PHE A 289 -4.17 3.21 10.09
C PHE A 289 -3.48 4.56 9.86
N LEU A 290 -3.76 5.58 10.66
CA LEU A 290 -3.10 6.89 10.53
C LEU A 290 -1.58 6.79 10.70
N PHE A 291 -1.11 6.04 11.70
CA PHE A 291 0.32 5.85 11.95
C PHE A 291 0.98 4.93 10.93
N ILE A 292 0.26 3.87 10.52
CA ILE A 292 0.72 2.96 9.46
C ILE A 292 0.98 3.72 8.16
N MET A 293 0.14 4.69 7.79
CA MET A 293 0.33 5.49 6.57
C MET A 293 1.63 6.30 6.62
N VAL A 294 2.02 6.82 7.76
CA VAL A 294 3.30 7.53 7.91
C VAL A 294 4.47 6.56 7.71
N VAL A 295 4.44 5.38 8.32
CA VAL A 295 5.48 4.35 8.14
C VAL A 295 5.54 3.88 6.67
N MET A 296 4.39 3.72 6.03
CA MET A 296 4.33 3.38 4.59
C MET A 296 4.93 4.48 3.70
N GLY A 297 4.76 5.75 4.07
CA GLY A 297 5.43 6.87 3.39
C GLY A 297 6.96 6.80 3.49
N PHE A 298 7.49 6.46 4.67
CA PHE A 298 8.93 6.19 4.84
C PHE A 298 9.39 5.02 3.98
N ASN A 299 8.64 3.93 3.93
CA ASN A 299 8.94 2.77 3.10
C ASN A 299 8.98 3.12 1.60
N GLN A 300 8.04 3.94 1.13
CA GLN A 300 8.03 4.44 -0.24
C GLN A 300 9.23 5.33 -0.57
N GLY A 301 9.75 6.05 0.43
CA GLY A 301 10.98 6.83 0.28
C GLY A 301 12.24 5.98 0.29
N MET A 302 12.29 4.95 1.14
CA MET A 302 13.43 4.02 1.23
C MET A 302 13.60 3.18 -0.04
N GLN A 303 12.51 2.71 -0.63
CA GLN A 303 12.52 1.76 -1.75
C GLN A 303 13.42 2.17 -2.92
N PRO A 304 13.28 3.37 -3.53
CA PRO A 304 14.14 3.78 -4.64
C PRO A 304 15.60 3.96 -4.24
N ILE A 305 15.86 4.44 -3.00
CA ILE A 305 17.23 4.64 -2.51
C ILE A 305 17.92 3.30 -2.29
N ALA A 306 17.25 2.35 -1.64
CA ALA A 306 17.79 1.02 -1.37
C ALA A 306 18.02 0.25 -2.69
N GLY A 307 17.01 0.22 -3.57
CA GLY A 307 17.08 -0.47 -4.86
C GLY A 307 18.21 0.06 -5.76
N TYR A 308 18.30 1.38 -5.90
CA TYR A 308 19.38 2.01 -6.69
C TYR A 308 20.76 1.67 -6.14
N ASN A 309 21.00 1.88 -4.83
CA ASN A 309 22.31 1.63 -4.23
C ASN A 309 22.67 0.13 -4.23
N PHE A 310 21.69 -0.75 -4.13
CA PHE A 310 21.89 -2.18 -4.30
C PHE A 310 22.34 -2.52 -5.74
N GLY A 311 21.64 -1.99 -6.74
CA GLY A 311 22.02 -2.14 -8.15
C GLY A 311 23.40 -1.56 -8.46
N ALA A 312 23.76 -0.44 -7.82
CA ALA A 312 25.07 0.20 -7.93
C ALA A 312 26.16 -0.48 -7.09
N ARG A 313 25.87 -1.60 -6.42
CA ARG A 313 26.79 -2.33 -5.52
C ARG A 313 27.36 -1.49 -4.36
N LYS A 314 26.56 -0.53 -3.84
CA LYS A 314 26.90 0.34 -2.71
C LYS A 314 26.22 -0.15 -1.43
N TYR A 315 26.69 -1.28 -0.89
CA TYR A 315 26.08 -1.98 0.23
C TYR A 315 26.12 -1.18 1.55
N SER A 316 27.16 -0.38 1.74
CA SER A 316 27.26 0.54 2.87
C SER A 316 26.09 1.52 2.92
N ARG A 317 25.69 2.07 1.77
CA ARG A 317 24.55 2.99 1.65
C ARG A 317 23.21 2.30 1.81
N VAL A 318 23.06 1.06 1.33
CA VAL A 318 21.86 0.22 1.57
C VAL A 318 21.66 0.00 3.06
N ARG A 319 22.74 -0.33 3.79
CA ARG A 319 22.71 -0.49 5.24
C ARG A 319 22.33 0.81 5.95
N GLU A 320 22.92 1.93 5.54
CA GLU A 320 22.65 3.24 6.14
C GLU A 320 21.20 3.69 5.94
N VAL A 321 20.63 3.56 4.73
CA VAL A 321 19.23 3.93 4.48
C VAL A 321 18.28 3.06 5.28
N PHE A 322 18.53 1.76 5.40
CA PHE A 322 17.75 0.87 6.23
C PHE A 322 17.76 1.28 7.71
N LEU A 323 18.94 1.52 8.28
CA LEU A 323 19.08 1.91 9.70
C LEU A 323 18.39 3.25 9.99
N ARG A 324 18.57 4.25 9.13
CA ARG A 324 17.92 5.56 9.29
C ARG A 324 16.39 5.47 9.14
N THR A 325 15.90 4.72 8.16
CA THR A 325 14.45 4.51 7.98
C THR A 325 13.86 3.75 9.16
N SER A 326 14.54 2.71 9.64
CA SER A 326 14.13 1.95 10.82
C SER A 326 14.07 2.82 12.08
N MET A 327 15.07 3.69 12.27
CA MET A 327 15.08 4.64 13.39
C MET A 327 13.86 5.57 13.35
N TRP A 328 13.57 6.19 12.22
CA TRP A 328 12.42 7.07 12.09
C TRP A 328 11.09 6.32 12.24
N ALA A 329 10.96 5.14 11.65
CA ALA A 329 9.78 4.30 11.81
C ALA A 329 9.55 3.92 13.29
N THR A 330 10.62 3.57 14.01
CA THR A 330 10.55 3.25 15.45
C THR A 330 10.19 4.48 16.29
N ILE A 331 10.68 5.68 15.95
CA ILE A 331 10.28 6.94 16.63
C ILE A 331 8.78 7.17 16.43
N ILE A 332 8.26 7.04 15.22
CA ILE A 332 6.83 7.22 14.92
C ILE A 332 5.97 6.20 15.65
N THR A 333 6.36 4.91 15.62
CA THR A 333 5.63 3.86 16.33
C THR A 333 5.80 3.96 17.84
N GLY A 334 6.91 4.53 18.33
CA GLY A 334 7.10 4.87 19.72
C GLY A 334 6.17 5.98 20.19
N PHE A 335 6.02 7.02 19.39
CA PHE A 335 5.03 8.08 19.64
C PHE A 335 3.60 7.50 19.64
N TRP A 336 3.29 6.65 18.69
CA TRP A 336 2.02 5.96 18.64
C TRP A 336 1.77 5.08 19.87
N PHE A 337 2.75 4.31 20.31
CA PHE A 337 2.68 3.53 21.56
C PHE A 337 2.35 4.42 22.76
N ILE A 338 3.10 5.52 22.94
CA ILE A 338 2.87 6.48 24.03
C ILE A 338 1.45 7.06 23.94
N ALA A 339 1.01 7.48 22.77
CA ALA A 339 -0.33 8.05 22.58
C ALA A 339 -1.43 7.04 22.90
N SER A 340 -1.30 5.78 22.44
CA SER A 340 -2.30 4.74 22.67
C SER A 340 -2.35 4.23 24.12
N GLU A 341 -1.24 4.27 24.83
CA GLU A 341 -1.16 3.80 26.24
C GLU A 341 -1.62 4.87 27.23
N PHE A 342 -1.17 6.12 27.03
CA PHE A 342 -1.42 7.19 27.99
C PHE A 342 -2.65 8.04 27.66
N PHE A 343 -3.04 8.12 26.38
CA PHE A 343 -4.16 8.97 25.93
C PHE A 343 -5.22 8.21 25.10
N PRO A 344 -5.58 6.94 25.44
CA PRO A 344 -6.54 6.18 24.66
C PRO A 344 -7.92 6.83 24.64
N GLU A 345 -8.34 7.42 25.77
CA GLU A 345 -9.62 8.11 25.90
C GLU A 345 -9.77 9.24 24.88
N VAL A 346 -8.74 10.09 24.75
CA VAL A 346 -8.75 11.21 23.79
C VAL A 346 -8.85 10.68 22.36
N MET A 347 -8.08 9.64 22.04
CA MET A 347 -8.05 9.05 20.68
C MET A 347 -9.39 8.42 20.31
N VAL A 348 -10.02 7.69 21.22
CA VAL A 348 -11.30 7.02 21.00
C VAL A 348 -12.47 8.00 20.98
N SER A 349 -12.43 9.05 21.82
CA SER A 349 -13.48 10.08 21.89
C SER A 349 -13.70 10.85 20.58
N ILE A 350 -12.68 10.87 19.70
CA ILE A 350 -12.82 11.47 18.35
C ILE A 350 -13.84 10.69 17.51
N PHE A 351 -14.01 9.38 17.77
CA PHE A 351 -14.80 8.48 16.92
C PHE A 351 -16.17 8.13 17.51
N THR A 352 -16.33 8.17 18.85
CA THR A 352 -17.57 7.77 19.48
C THR A 352 -17.82 8.49 20.81
N ASN A 353 -19.10 8.76 21.11
CA ASN A 353 -19.57 9.24 22.40
C ASN A 353 -20.32 8.15 23.20
N ASP A 354 -20.49 6.95 22.63
CA ASP A 354 -21.12 5.84 23.34
C ASP A 354 -20.19 5.31 24.44
N PRO A 355 -20.61 5.34 25.72
CA PRO A 355 -19.77 4.93 26.84
C PRO A 355 -19.30 3.48 26.74
N SER A 356 -20.19 2.56 26.33
CA SER A 356 -19.88 1.13 26.25
C SER A 356 -18.86 0.83 25.15
N LEU A 357 -19.06 1.45 23.98
CA LEU A 357 -18.17 1.32 22.85
C LEU A 357 -16.79 1.96 23.13
N LYS A 358 -16.81 3.12 23.82
CA LYS A 358 -15.62 3.83 24.24
C LYS A 358 -14.77 2.98 25.19
N GLU A 359 -15.38 2.43 26.24
CA GLU A 359 -14.68 1.59 27.22
C GLU A 359 -14.03 0.35 26.57
N MET A 360 -14.78 -0.33 25.68
CA MET A 360 -14.25 -1.51 24.98
C MET A 360 -13.13 -1.13 24.01
N ALA A 361 -13.24 -0.03 23.28
CA ALA A 361 -12.20 0.43 22.37
C ALA A 361 -10.93 0.87 23.12
N GLU A 362 -11.05 1.55 24.26
CA GLU A 362 -9.91 1.94 25.09
C GLU A 362 -9.15 0.74 25.64
N LYS A 363 -9.88 -0.25 26.20
CA LYS A 363 -9.30 -1.51 26.69
C LYS A 363 -8.64 -2.29 25.54
N GLY A 364 -9.33 -2.38 24.40
CA GLY A 364 -8.82 -3.06 23.22
C GLY A 364 -7.55 -2.39 22.69
N LEU A 365 -7.50 -1.06 22.65
CA LEU A 365 -6.34 -0.28 22.18
C LEU A 365 -5.11 -0.57 23.05
N ARG A 366 -5.27 -0.56 24.40
CA ARG A 366 -4.20 -0.91 25.33
C ARG A 366 -3.71 -2.36 25.20
N VAL A 367 -4.60 -3.30 24.91
CA VAL A 367 -4.23 -4.72 24.74
C VAL A 367 -3.56 -4.96 23.38
N MET A 368 -4.01 -4.30 22.31
CA MET A 368 -3.51 -4.51 20.96
C MET A 368 -2.16 -3.87 20.68
N ASN A 369 -1.86 -2.73 21.35
CA ASN A 369 -0.73 -1.89 20.95
C ASN A 369 0.59 -2.01 21.79
N PRO A 370 0.78 -2.90 22.79
CA PRO A 370 2.04 -2.95 23.54
C PRO A 370 3.27 -3.24 22.67
N VAL A 371 3.11 -3.97 21.57
CA VAL A 371 4.19 -4.38 20.67
C VAL A 371 4.29 -3.50 19.42
N VAL A 372 3.43 -2.48 19.29
CA VAL A 372 3.42 -1.59 18.12
C VAL A 372 4.75 -0.88 17.90
N LEU A 373 5.53 -0.67 18.97
CA LEU A 373 6.87 -0.09 18.91
C LEU A 373 7.77 -0.78 17.88
N VAL A 374 7.70 -2.10 17.77
CA VAL A 374 8.53 -2.89 16.86
C VAL A 374 7.90 -3.10 15.48
N VAL A 375 6.60 -2.83 15.33
CA VAL A 375 5.89 -3.02 14.05
C VAL A 375 6.47 -2.12 12.95
N GLY A 376 6.82 -0.87 13.27
CA GLY A 376 7.45 0.05 12.33
C GLY A 376 8.76 -0.50 11.78
N TRP A 377 9.63 -0.99 12.64
CA TRP A 377 10.89 -1.63 12.25
C TRP A 377 10.66 -2.89 11.42
N GLN A 378 9.69 -3.71 11.76
CA GLN A 378 9.32 -4.92 11.02
C GLN A 378 8.83 -4.58 9.59
N MET A 379 7.99 -3.56 9.45
CA MET A 379 7.49 -3.10 8.14
C MET A 379 8.65 -2.61 7.26
N VAL A 380 9.58 -1.82 7.80
CA VAL A 380 10.78 -1.36 7.08
C VAL A 380 11.65 -2.52 6.66
N SER A 381 11.84 -3.52 7.54
CA SER A 381 12.63 -4.71 7.26
C SER A 381 12.05 -5.56 6.13
N THR A 382 10.75 -5.77 6.12
CA THR A 382 10.04 -6.49 5.06
C THR A 382 10.14 -5.74 3.72
N ASN A 383 9.99 -4.41 3.77
CA ASN A 383 10.11 -3.55 2.59
C ASN A 383 11.54 -3.53 2.04
N LEU A 384 12.57 -3.64 2.89
CA LEU A 384 13.95 -3.75 2.43
C LEU A 384 14.14 -4.99 1.55
N PHE A 385 13.71 -6.18 1.99
CA PHE A 385 13.80 -7.39 1.18
C PHE A 385 13.10 -7.24 -0.18
N GLN A 386 11.96 -6.58 -0.19
CA GLN A 386 11.23 -6.26 -1.43
C GLN A 386 12.04 -5.31 -2.32
N SER A 387 12.60 -4.23 -1.77
CA SER A 387 13.38 -3.23 -2.49
C SER A 387 14.66 -3.79 -3.12
N LEU A 388 15.20 -4.86 -2.55
CA LEU A 388 16.36 -5.60 -3.06
C LEU A 388 15.98 -6.72 -4.05
N GLY A 389 14.69 -6.91 -4.35
CA GLY A 389 14.20 -7.99 -5.22
C GLY A 389 14.30 -9.39 -4.59
N MET A 390 14.45 -9.51 -3.27
CA MET A 390 14.52 -10.79 -2.55
C MET A 390 13.12 -11.35 -2.31
N VAL A 391 12.43 -11.74 -3.39
CA VAL A 391 11.02 -12.11 -3.46
C VAL A 391 10.59 -13.11 -2.38
N ARG A 392 11.26 -14.27 -2.30
CA ARG A 392 10.87 -15.35 -1.36
C ARG A 392 10.88 -14.89 0.10
N LYS A 393 11.86 -14.07 0.47
CA LYS A 393 11.99 -13.54 1.83
C LYS A 393 10.93 -12.49 2.13
N SER A 394 10.67 -11.61 1.18
CA SER A 394 9.61 -10.59 1.28
C SER A 394 8.24 -11.25 1.44
N ILE A 395 7.90 -12.22 0.59
CA ILE A 395 6.65 -12.98 0.67
C ILE A 395 6.51 -13.69 2.03
N PHE A 396 7.55 -14.40 2.45
CA PHE A 396 7.51 -15.12 3.72
C PHE A 396 7.26 -14.19 4.90
N LEU A 397 7.98 -13.06 5.01
CA LEU A 397 7.76 -12.09 6.08
C LEU A 397 6.38 -11.42 6.02
N SER A 398 5.90 -11.11 4.82
CA SER A 398 4.58 -10.50 4.64
C SER A 398 3.44 -11.41 5.08
N LEU A 399 3.52 -12.71 4.75
CA LEU A 399 2.46 -13.67 5.05
C LEU A 399 2.57 -14.29 6.44
N SER A 400 3.79 -14.46 6.97
CA SER A 400 4.00 -15.12 8.28
C SER A 400 3.27 -14.40 9.40
N ARG A 401 3.32 -13.08 9.44
CA ARG A 401 2.63 -12.27 10.45
C ARG A 401 1.12 -12.51 10.45
N GLN A 402 0.51 -12.49 9.27
CA GLN A 402 -0.96 -12.52 9.14
C GLN A 402 -1.52 -13.94 9.14
N LEU A 403 -0.97 -14.83 8.32
CA LEU A 403 -1.52 -16.18 8.13
C LEU A 403 -0.90 -17.20 9.07
N LEU A 404 0.43 -17.15 9.30
CA LEU A 404 1.12 -18.17 10.09
C LEU A 404 0.98 -17.92 11.60
N TYR A 405 0.96 -16.65 12.03
CA TYR A 405 0.90 -16.30 13.45
C TYR A 405 -0.47 -15.81 13.87
N LEU A 406 -1.03 -14.76 13.21
CA LEU A 406 -2.26 -14.14 13.68
C LEU A 406 -3.47 -15.08 13.57
N VAL A 407 -3.67 -15.74 12.43
CA VAL A 407 -4.86 -16.60 12.26
C VAL A 407 -4.92 -17.72 13.28
N PRO A 408 -3.88 -18.54 13.51
CA PRO A 408 -3.92 -19.57 14.58
C PRO A 408 -4.16 -18.97 15.96
N LEU A 409 -3.56 -17.83 16.30
CA LEU A 409 -3.73 -17.16 17.58
C LEU A 409 -5.15 -16.63 17.77
N LEU A 410 -5.81 -16.15 16.72
CA LEU A 410 -7.21 -15.72 16.76
C LEU A 410 -8.19 -16.84 17.12
N TYR A 411 -7.84 -18.10 16.86
CA TYR A 411 -8.63 -19.25 17.29
C TYR A 411 -8.20 -19.80 18.65
N LEU A 412 -6.90 -19.77 18.94
CA LEU A 412 -6.36 -20.37 20.17
C LEU A 412 -6.55 -19.47 21.40
N MET A 413 -6.20 -18.18 21.31
CA MET A 413 -6.21 -17.28 22.47
C MET A 413 -7.60 -17.04 23.05
N PRO A 414 -8.69 -16.88 22.27
CA PRO A 414 -10.02 -16.69 22.81
C PRO A 414 -10.56 -17.89 23.60
N LEU A 415 -10.02 -19.10 23.39
CA LEU A 415 -10.41 -20.27 24.18
C LEU A 415 -10.01 -20.15 25.67
N PHE A 416 -9.00 -19.31 25.96
CA PHE A 416 -8.47 -19.14 27.32
C PHE A 416 -8.85 -17.76 27.91
N PHE A 417 -9.04 -16.74 27.08
CA PHE A 417 -9.18 -15.34 27.50
C PHE A 417 -10.39 -14.61 26.87
N ASP A 418 -11.33 -15.33 26.29
CA ASP A 418 -12.51 -14.76 25.65
C ASP A 418 -12.18 -13.59 24.68
N ILE A 419 -12.90 -12.47 24.77
CA ILE A 419 -12.68 -11.29 23.94
C ILE A 419 -11.27 -10.68 24.10
N HIS A 420 -10.70 -10.73 25.32
CA HIS A 420 -9.34 -10.27 25.56
C HIS A 420 -8.30 -11.12 24.80
N GLY A 421 -8.59 -12.40 24.61
CA GLY A 421 -7.78 -13.30 23.78
C GLY A 421 -7.78 -12.89 22.29
N VAL A 422 -8.90 -12.41 21.76
CA VAL A 422 -8.95 -11.88 20.39
C VAL A 422 -8.03 -10.67 20.25
N PHE A 423 -8.11 -9.71 21.18
CA PHE A 423 -7.25 -8.53 21.16
C PHE A 423 -5.78 -8.87 21.42
N ALA A 424 -5.48 -9.82 22.31
CA ALA A 424 -4.11 -10.24 22.62
C ALA A 424 -3.44 -11.01 21.48
N ALA A 425 -4.19 -11.61 20.57
CA ALA A 425 -3.65 -12.31 19.41
C ALA A 425 -2.78 -11.39 18.52
N PHE A 426 -3.12 -10.08 18.42
CA PHE A 426 -2.38 -9.12 17.62
C PHE A 426 -0.95 -8.87 18.14
N PRO A 427 -0.72 -8.41 19.38
CA PRO A 427 0.63 -8.18 19.87
C PRO A 427 1.47 -9.45 19.93
N ILE A 428 0.87 -10.61 20.23
CA ILE A 428 1.61 -11.88 20.23
C ILE A 428 2.07 -12.24 18.83
N SER A 429 1.20 -12.11 17.82
CA SER A 429 1.58 -12.33 16.42
C SER A 429 2.67 -11.35 15.94
N ASP A 430 2.59 -10.09 16.34
CA ASP A 430 3.59 -9.08 16.01
C ASP A 430 4.95 -9.38 16.68
N ALA A 431 4.94 -9.84 17.92
CA ALA A 431 6.16 -10.26 18.62
C ALA A 431 6.83 -11.46 17.93
N LEU A 432 6.07 -12.50 17.56
CA LEU A 432 6.58 -13.66 16.84
C LEU A 432 7.14 -13.29 15.46
N ALA A 433 6.41 -12.44 14.74
CA ALA A 433 6.86 -11.92 13.45
C ALA A 433 8.11 -11.04 13.58
N CYS A 434 8.23 -10.28 14.67
CA CYS A 434 9.42 -9.49 14.98
C CYS A 434 10.65 -10.39 15.18
N VAL A 435 10.54 -11.48 15.96
CA VAL A 435 11.64 -12.43 16.16
C VAL A 435 12.07 -13.07 14.84
N THR A 436 11.11 -13.50 14.01
CA THR A 436 11.41 -14.04 12.67
C THR A 436 12.13 -13.01 11.80
N THR A 437 11.67 -11.77 11.81
CA THR A 437 12.26 -10.66 11.06
C THR A 437 13.68 -10.36 11.55
N LEU A 438 13.91 -10.36 12.87
CA LEU A 438 15.22 -10.15 13.49
C LEU A 438 16.26 -11.17 12.97
N VAL A 439 15.89 -12.45 12.95
CA VAL A 439 16.77 -13.51 12.43
C VAL A 439 17.10 -13.28 10.97
N MET A 440 16.09 -12.97 10.14
CA MET A 440 16.29 -12.79 8.69
C MET A 440 17.10 -11.53 8.35
N ILE A 441 16.80 -10.39 8.99
CA ILE A 441 17.54 -9.14 8.81
C ILE A 441 18.95 -9.26 9.38
N GLY A 442 19.12 -9.87 10.55
CA GLY A 442 20.44 -10.11 11.12
C GLY A 442 21.36 -10.90 10.17
N ASN A 443 20.81 -11.95 9.54
CA ASN A 443 21.55 -12.71 8.52
C ASN A 443 21.86 -11.87 7.27
N LEU A 444 20.96 -10.99 6.83
CA LEU A 444 21.19 -10.09 5.70
C LEU A 444 22.29 -9.05 6.04
N MET A 445 22.19 -8.43 7.23
CA MET A 445 23.17 -7.42 7.66
C MET A 445 24.58 -8.02 7.86
N ARG A 446 24.68 -9.25 8.38
CA ARG A 446 25.95 -9.99 8.45
C ARG A 446 26.53 -10.26 7.07
N LYS A 447 25.70 -10.55 6.05
CA LYS A 447 26.14 -10.72 4.66
C LYS A 447 26.65 -9.39 4.10
N PHE A 448 25.93 -8.28 4.30
CA PHE A 448 26.36 -6.96 3.87
C PHE A 448 27.64 -6.48 4.55
N SER A 449 27.90 -6.85 5.80
CA SER A 449 29.13 -6.50 6.49
C SER A 449 30.39 -7.24 5.95
N ARG A 450 30.18 -8.34 5.21
CA ARG A 450 31.25 -9.11 4.56
C ARG A 450 31.51 -8.66 3.11
N LEU A 451 30.61 -7.90 2.53
CA LEU A 451 30.74 -7.34 1.18
C LEU A 451 31.32 -5.93 1.26
N LYS A 452 32.30 -5.65 0.41
CA LYS A 452 32.77 -4.28 0.16
C LYS A 452 31.95 -3.64 -0.94
N ASP A 453 31.88 -2.32 -0.94
CA ASP A 453 31.24 -1.61 -2.03
C ASP A 453 31.97 -1.92 -3.34
N GLY A 454 31.21 -2.32 -4.37
CA GLY A 454 31.70 -2.78 -5.67
C GLY A 454 31.74 -4.30 -5.86
N ASP A 455 31.70 -5.11 -4.80
CA ASP A 455 31.75 -6.57 -4.88
C ASP A 455 30.50 -7.13 -5.62
N GLU A 456 30.67 -8.29 -6.24
CA GLU A 456 29.51 -9.01 -6.81
C GLU A 456 28.63 -9.62 -5.70
N PRO A 457 27.29 -9.59 -5.85
CA PRO A 457 26.35 -10.04 -4.81
C PRO A 457 26.25 -11.58 -4.72
N THR A 458 27.29 -12.32 -5.01
CA THR A 458 27.32 -13.80 -5.05
C THR A 458 26.84 -14.46 -3.76
N ILE A 459 27.04 -13.79 -2.62
CA ILE A 459 26.64 -14.32 -1.28
C ILE A 459 25.13 -14.12 -1.02
N LEU A 460 24.42 -13.28 -1.79
CA LEU A 460 23.05 -12.86 -1.51
C LEU A 460 21.99 -13.79 -2.14
N GLY A 461 22.42 -14.70 -3.03
CA GLY A 461 21.52 -15.51 -3.86
C GLY A 461 20.92 -14.70 -5.00
N SER A 462 20.26 -15.35 -5.97
CA SER A 462 19.70 -14.72 -7.17
C SER A 462 18.68 -13.62 -6.82
N ALA A 463 19.17 -12.41 -6.61
CA ALA A 463 18.37 -11.21 -6.71
C ALA A 463 18.59 -10.71 -8.15
N ILE A 464 17.54 -10.69 -8.95
CA ILE A 464 17.47 -10.15 -10.32
C ILE A 464 18.80 -10.35 -11.10
N SER A 465 18.98 -11.54 -11.66
CA SER A 465 20.08 -11.84 -12.59
C SER A 465 19.77 -11.30 -13.98
#